data_03fb796aff862fa0b19b5503cf2b8e43
#
_entry.id   03fb796aff862fa0b19b5503cf2b8e43
#
_cell.length_a   1.000
_cell.length_b   1.000
_cell.length_c   1.000
_cell.angle_alpha   90.00
_cell.angle_beta   90.00
_cell.angle_gamma   90.00
#
_symmetry.space_group_name_H-M   'P 1'
#
loop_
_entity.id
_entity.type
_entity.pdbx_description
1 polymer ?
#
loop_
_entity_poly.entity_id
_entity_poly.type
_entity_poly.pdbx_seq_one_letter_code
_entity_poly.pdbx_strand_id
1 'polypeptide(L)'
;MHVLAIEPYFGGSHRAFLDSVVRRSRHRWTLLTGTPRHWKWRMRNAPLALARQLRGQLASAENRLDEPFDLVFCSDMLDLAQWRGLLCQGLPLDERGSDSLAVTNSSGTHSSGPESSGLDWAASRMRIATLPAITYFHENQWTYPESPRARHDAHYGYTNLLTALGSDEVWFNSEFHRRDFLRASRDFVARMPDETKTHNLDGLASRCAVVPPGFEPVPTRDDLRDQAVECQGRPIVIGWASRWEYDKRPDRFEQLLKQLTDRGLDFELVLLGPRPVKPPASLLSIEQRYASNIRFSGFVADRTAYEARLREMDIVVSTADHEFFGIAICEAISAGAIPLLPDGLSYPELVDVEFLYDSLPEAADKLVAWSRHGDPGGISSACRRRIEPLMIGEVIEHIDRGIVRVASARGTSINETA
;
A
#
# COMPACT_ATOMS: atom_id res chain seq x y z
N MET A 1 14.99 0.69 18.27
CA MET A 1 15.64 0.29 17.02
C MET A 1 15.66 1.47 16.05
N HIS A 2 16.68 1.54 15.21
CA HIS A 2 16.80 2.50 14.12
C HIS A 2 16.57 1.79 12.78
N VAL A 3 15.47 2.10 12.10
CA VAL A 3 15.00 1.44 10.87
C VAL A 3 15.37 2.29 9.65
N LEU A 4 16.02 1.69 8.66
CA LEU A 4 16.19 2.30 7.34
C LEU A 4 15.03 1.87 6.46
N ALA A 5 14.10 2.79 6.20
CA ALA A 5 12.98 2.55 5.30
C ALA A 5 13.32 2.95 3.86
N ILE A 6 13.11 2.04 2.91
CA ILE A 6 13.41 2.24 1.49
C ILE A 6 12.14 2.10 0.67
N GLU A 7 11.64 3.22 0.15
CA GLU A 7 10.41 3.28 -0.65
C GLU A 7 10.66 3.91 -2.02
N PRO A 8 10.82 3.10 -3.07
CA PRO A 8 11.04 3.59 -4.43
C PRO A 8 9.91 4.43 -5.01
N TYR A 9 8.66 4.17 -4.59
CA TYR A 9 7.46 4.82 -5.12
C TYR A 9 6.70 5.54 -3.99
N PHE A 10 7.29 6.61 -3.45
CA PHE A 10 6.75 7.32 -2.29
C PHE A 10 5.56 8.22 -2.67
N GLY A 11 4.38 7.60 -2.83
CA GLY A 11 3.13 8.28 -3.16
C GLY A 11 1.91 7.41 -2.96
N GLY A 12 0.72 8.00 -2.98
CA GLY A 12 -0.54 7.27 -2.79
C GLY A 12 -0.57 6.46 -1.49
N SER A 13 -1.00 5.21 -1.55
CA SER A 13 -1.09 4.28 -0.42
C SER A 13 0.26 3.97 0.22
N HIS A 14 1.35 3.87 -0.56
CA HIS A 14 2.71 3.64 -0.06
C HIS A 14 3.15 4.77 0.88
N ARG A 15 2.96 6.02 0.45
CA ARG A 15 3.27 7.17 1.28
C ARG A 15 2.38 7.25 2.52
N ALA A 16 1.07 7.09 2.35
CA ALA A 16 0.12 7.16 3.45
C ALA A 16 0.43 6.12 4.54
N PHE A 17 0.75 4.89 4.14
CA PHE A 17 1.18 3.83 5.04
C PHE A 17 2.46 4.23 5.79
N LEU A 18 3.53 4.58 5.06
CA LEU A 18 4.82 4.83 5.66
C LEU A 18 4.80 6.09 6.56
N ASP A 19 4.13 7.18 6.13
CA ASP A 19 3.92 8.38 6.95
C ASP A 19 3.16 8.05 8.26
N SER A 20 2.17 7.16 8.19
CA SER A 20 1.40 6.75 9.36
C SER A 20 2.21 5.89 10.32
N VAL A 21 2.97 4.93 9.79
CA VAL A 21 3.88 4.08 10.58
C VAL A 21 4.94 4.92 11.28
N VAL A 22 5.66 5.77 10.53
CA VAL A 22 6.74 6.61 11.09
C VAL A 22 6.23 7.54 12.19
N ARG A 23 5.04 8.09 12.04
CA ARG A 23 4.44 9.00 13.04
C ARG A 23 4.07 8.29 14.34
N ARG A 24 3.69 7.00 14.28
CA ARG A 24 3.14 6.26 15.43
C ARG A 24 4.07 5.24 16.04
N SER A 25 5.07 4.77 15.28
CA SER A 25 6.04 3.80 15.74
C SER A 25 6.91 4.37 16.87
N ARG A 26 7.23 3.51 17.85
CA ARG A 26 8.21 3.81 18.90
C ARG A 26 9.67 3.72 18.43
N HIS A 27 9.91 3.32 17.17
CA HIS A 27 11.24 3.19 16.59
C HIS A 27 11.65 4.48 15.88
N ARG A 28 12.95 4.70 15.77
CA ARG A 28 13.51 5.77 14.93
C ARG A 28 13.51 5.30 13.47
N TRP A 29 13.12 6.17 12.56
CA TRP A 29 13.05 5.88 11.15
C TRP A 29 13.88 6.87 10.33
N THR A 30 14.66 6.35 9.40
CA THR A 30 15.30 7.14 8.34
C THR A 30 14.71 6.71 7.01
N LEU A 31 14.16 7.67 6.25
CA LEU A 31 13.46 7.42 4.99
C LEU A 31 14.39 7.65 3.81
N LEU A 32 14.47 6.67 2.93
CA LEU A 32 15.15 6.74 1.64
C LEU A 32 14.09 6.53 0.56
N THR A 33 13.67 7.62 -0.11
CA THR A 33 12.46 7.62 -0.93
C THR A 33 12.72 8.01 -2.37
N GLY A 34 11.94 7.43 -3.30
CA GLY A 34 11.89 7.77 -4.70
C GLY A 34 10.61 8.54 -5.08
N THR A 35 10.57 9.10 -6.30
CA THR A 35 9.42 9.86 -6.79
C THR A 35 8.28 8.92 -7.24
N PRO A 36 6.99 9.24 -6.98
CA PRO A 36 5.85 8.39 -7.32
C PRO A 36 5.42 8.58 -8.80
N ARG A 37 6.34 8.29 -9.73
CA ARG A 37 6.07 8.39 -11.17
C ARG A 37 6.77 7.26 -11.91
N HIS A 38 6.13 6.78 -12.99
CA HIS A 38 6.72 5.76 -13.87
C HIS A 38 7.16 4.51 -13.10
N TRP A 39 6.22 3.83 -12.46
CA TRP A 39 6.48 2.73 -11.52
C TRP A 39 7.41 1.63 -12.11
N LYS A 40 7.25 1.23 -13.39
CA LYS A 40 8.14 0.27 -14.06
C LYS A 40 9.60 0.76 -14.06
N TRP A 41 9.80 2.05 -14.32
CA TRP A 41 11.13 2.65 -14.25
C TRP A 41 11.64 2.75 -12.81
N ARG A 42 10.76 3.03 -11.84
CA ARG A 42 11.15 3.06 -10.42
C ARG A 42 11.69 1.71 -9.98
N MET A 43 10.98 0.61 -10.22
CA MET A 43 11.46 -0.73 -9.87
C MET A 43 12.84 -1.05 -10.48
N ARG A 44 13.14 -0.58 -11.70
CA ARG A 44 14.42 -0.82 -12.39
C ARG A 44 15.55 0.08 -11.90
N ASN A 45 15.27 1.36 -11.69
CA ASN A 45 16.29 2.36 -11.40
C ASN A 45 16.50 2.60 -9.90
N ALA A 46 15.52 2.28 -9.07
CA ALA A 46 15.58 2.56 -7.65
C ALA A 46 16.79 1.92 -6.94
N PRO A 47 17.16 0.66 -7.21
CA PRO A 47 18.33 0.07 -6.56
C PRO A 47 19.57 0.92 -6.71
N LEU A 48 19.85 1.39 -7.92
CA LEU A 48 21.00 2.25 -8.20
C LEU A 48 20.86 3.65 -7.60
N ALA A 49 19.70 4.30 -7.82
CA ALA A 49 19.47 5.66 -7.37
C ALA A 49 19.52 5.77 -5.83
N LEU A 50 18.85 4.85 -5.14
CA LEU A 50 18.77 4.87 -3.67
C LEU A 50 20.06 4.37 -3.01
N ALA A 51 20.82 3.47 -3.63
CA ALA A 51 22.16 3.14 -3.16
C ALA A 51 23.11 4.34 -3.25
N ARG A 52 23.05 5.11 -4.34
CA ARG A 52 23.82 6.36 -4.50
C ARG A 52 23.39 7.43 -3.50
N GLN A 53 22.09 7.62 -3.30
CA GLN A 53 21.55 8.58 -2.34
C GLN A 53 22.01 8.27 -0.91
N LEU A 54 21.91 7.01 -0.47
CA LEU A 54 22.40 6.60 0.86
C LEU A 54 23.90 6.84 1.01
N ARG A 55 24.67 6.52 -0.01
CA ARG A 55 26.12 6.76 0.00
C ARG A 55 26.47 8.23 0.15
N GLY A 56 25.74 9.11 -0.57
CA GLY A 56 25.91 10.56 -0.43
C GLY A 56 25.60 11.05 0.99
N GLN A 57 24.55 10.52 1.60
CA GLN A 57 24.20 10.85 3.00
C GLN A 57 25.26 10.37 4.00
N LEU A 58 25.80 9.17 3.83
CA LEU A 58 26.84 8.63 4.69
C LEU A 58 28.20 9.34 4.54
N ALA A 59 28.48 9.87 3.34
CA ALA A 59 29.74 10.56 3.05
C ALA A 59 29.76 12.02 3.52
N SER A 60 28.61 12.65 3.75
CA SER A 60 28.54 14.05 4.19
C SER A 60 28.85 14.15 5.68
N ALA A 61 29.81 15.01 6.06
CA ALA A 61 30.19 15.22 7.45
C ALA A 61 29.05 15.81 8.31
N GLU A 62 28.12 16.51 7.68
CA GLU A 62 26.95 17.13 8.33
C GLU A 62 25.83 16.13 8.67
N ASN A 63 25.80 14.98 7.99
CA ASN A 63 24.80 13.93 8.15
C ASN A 63 25.41 12.63 8.73
N ARG A 64 26.39 12.71 9.61
CA ARG A 64 26.82 11.54 10.36
C ARG A 64 25.61 11.02 11.13
N LEU A 65 25.14 9.83 10.70
CA LEU A 65 24.09 9.13 11.43
C LEU A 65 24.68 8.79 12.82
N ASP A 66 24.19 9.48 13.84
CA ASP A 66 24.68 9.34 15.21
C ASP A 66 24.52 7.92 15.76
N GLU A 67 23.61 7.16 15.17
CA GLU A 67 23.31 5.77 15.54
C GLU A 67 23.25 4.86 14.32
N PRO A 68 23.79 3.65 14.40
CA PRO A 68 23.74 2.68 13.33
C PRO A 68 22.28 2.18 13.10
N PHE A 69 21.98 1.77 11.86
CA PHE A 69 20.73 1.06 11.57
C PHE A 69 20.75 -0.36 12.13
N ASP A 70 19.57 -0.82 12.55
CA ASP A 70 19.34 -2.17 13.06
C ASP A 70 18.62 -3.06 12.04
N LEU A 71 17.84 -2.47 11.12
CA LEU A 71 16.98 -3.17 10.18
C LEU A 71 16.74 -2.35 8.91
N VAL A 72 16.64 -3.04 7.77
CA VAL A 72 16.11 -2.50 6.51
C VAL A 72 14.62 -2.86 6.39
N PHE A 73 13.79 -1.85 6.19
CA PHE A 73 12.38 -2.02 5.85
C PHE A 73 12.16 -1.51 4.43
N CYS A 74 11.74 -2.35 3.50
CA CYS A 74 11.53 -1.91 2.12
C CYS A 74 10.16 -2.35 1.59
N SER A 75 9.70 -1.69 0.51
CA SER A 75 8.50 -2.13 -0.19
C SER A 75 8.83 -3.09 -1.33
N ASP A 76 7.78 -3.75 -1.85
CA ASP A 76 7.81 -4.60 -3.04
C ASP A 76 8.36 -3.90 -4.30
N MET A 77 8.39 -2.57 -4.30
CA MET A 77 8.92 -1.76 -5.41
C MET A 77 10.45 -1.75 -5.51
N LEU A 78 11.17 -2.27 -4.50
CA LEU A 78 12.63 -2.36 -4.49
C LEU A 78 13.09 -3.74 -5.00
N ASP A 79 14.11 -3.78 -5.87
CA ASP A 79 14.95 -4.96 -6.02
C ASP A 79 16.00 -4.95 -4.90
N LEU A 80 15.69 -5.62 -3.79
CA LEU A 80 16.52 -5.63 -2.58
C LEU A 80 17.89 -6.26 -2.84
N ALA A 81 17.94 -7.36 -3.61
CA ALA A 81 19.19 -8.06 -3.91
C ALA A 81 20.13 -7.18 -4.74
N GLN A 82 19.59 -6.51 -5.76
CA GLN A 82 20.36 -5.58 -6.59
C GLN A 82 20.82 -4.36 -5.77
N TRP A 83 19.96 -3.80 -4.91
CA TRP A 83 20.31 -2.68 -4.06
C TRP A 83 21.46 -3.02 -3.09
N ARG A 84 21.40 -4.17 -2.44
CA ARG A 84 22.47 -4.68 -1.56
C ARG A 84 23.78 -4.84 -2.32
N GLY A 85 23.76 -5.47 -3.49
CA GLY A 85 24.94 -5.65 -4.34
C GLY A 85 25.59 -4.33 -4.74
N LEU A 86 24.78 -3.35 -5.18
CA LEU A 86 25.25 -2.02 -5.58
C LEU A 86 25.80 -1.22 -4.39
N LEU A 87 25.23 -1.39 -3.21
CA LEU A 87 25.73 -0.75 -2.00
C LEU A 87 27.12 -1.31 -1.60
N CYS A 88 27.31 -2.63 -1.71
CA CYS A 88 28.60 -3.29 -1.39
C CYS A 88 29.72 -2.88 -2.35
N GLN A 89 29.44 -2.82 -3.66
CA GLN A 89 30.48 -2.63 -4.70
C GLN A 89 31.20 -1.29 -4.67
N GLY A 90 30.67 -0.30 -3.96
CA GLY A 90 31.34 0.99 -3.87
C GLY A 90 31.45 1.70 -5.21
N LEU A 91 30.39 1.72 -6.02
CA LEU A 91 30.33 2.45 -7.29
C LEU A 91 30.91 3.85 -7.14
N PRO A 92 31.79 4.34 -8.07
CA PRO A 92 32.30 5.70 -8.02
C PRO A 92 31.13 6.69 -7.92
N LEU A 93 31.20 7.61 -6.99
CA LEU A 93 30.40 8.82 -7.06
C LEU A 93 31.00 9.59 -8.23
N ASP A 94 30.26 9.76 -9.34
CA ASP A 94 30.67 10.68 -10.38
C ASP A 94 30.80 12.06 -9.71
N GLU A 95 32.01 12.61 -9.69
CA GLU A 95 32.28 13.95 -9.18
C GLU A 95 31.55 15.06 -9.96
N ARG A 96 30.71 14.71 -10.93
CA ARG A 96 29.96 15.60 -11.84
C ARG A 96 28.45 15.61 -11.61
N GLY A 97 28.00 15.39 -10.39
CA GLY A 97 26.56 15.38 -10.04
C GLY A 97 26.13 16.45 -9.04
N SER A 98 26.97 17.44 -8.75
CA SER A 98 26.52 18.66 -8.09
C SER A 98 26.21 19.69 -9.18
N ASP A 99 24.94 20.01 -9.43
CA ASP A 99 24.57 21.25 -10.06
C ASP A 99 25.23 22.39 -9.29
N SER A 100 26.31 22.89 -9.85
CA SER A 100 27.11 23.96 -9.32
C SER A 100 26.30 25.25 -9.30
N LEU A 101 26.05 25.76 -8.13
CA LEU A 101 26.15 27.21 -7.98
C LEU A 101 27.60 27.54 -7.69
N ALA A 102 28.26 28.04 -8.70
CA ALA A 102 29.63 28.46 -8.67
C ALA A 102 29.84 29.53 -7.59
N VAL A 103 30.79 29.27 -6.69
CA VAL A 103 31.57 30.36 -6.08
C VAL A 103 33.03 30.06 -6.35
N THR A 104 33.59 30.83 -7.28
CA THR A 104 35.02 30.99 -7.45
C THR A 104 35.60 31.60 -6.17
N ASN A 105 36.60 30.97 -5.56
CA ASN A 105 37.76 31.69 -5.08
C ASN A 105 38.97 30.77 -4.83
N SER A 106 40.06 31.31 -5.26
CA SER A 106 41.43 30.86 -5.37
C SER A 106 42.12 30.50 -4.07
N SER A 107 43.12 29.63 -4.24
CA SER A 107 44.40 29.50 -3.48
C SER A 107 44.38 28.98 -2.05
N GLY A 108 45.07 27.88 -1.86
CA GLY A 108 45.67 27.58 -0.56
C GLY A 108 45.82 26.10 -0.21
N THR A 109 46.99 25.57 -0.46
CA THR A 109 47.73 24.56 0.33
C THR A 109 47.06 23.23 0.66
N HIS A 110 47.61 22.17 0.08
CA HIS A 110 47.46 20.78 0.54
C HIS A 110 47.78 20.67 2.04
N SER A 111 46.77 20.30 2.83
CA SER A 111 46.96 19.68 4.11
C SER A 111 46.44 18.26 4.03
N SER A 112 47.32 17.30 4.18
CA SER A 112 47.03 15.89 4.36
C SER A 112 46.20 15.71 5.66
N GLY A 113 44.88 15.58 5.50
CA GLY A 113 44.02 15.15 6.59
C GLY A 113 44.01 13.62 6.68
N PRO A 114 43.71 13.03 7.84
CA PRO A 114 43.98 11.62 8.14
C PRO A 114 43.19 10.68 7.25
N GLU A 115 43.85 9.70 6.66
CA GLU A 115 43.28 8.60 5.83
C GLU A 115 42.30 7.66 6.58
N SER A 116 41.96 7.95 7.83
CA SER A 116 41.05 7.12 8.66
C SER A 116 39.59 7.16 8.27
N SER A 117 39.15 8.08 7.41
CA SER A 117 37.72 8.23 7.05
C SER A 117 37.22 7.24 5.98
N GLY A 118 38.12 6.69 5.15
CA GLY A 118 37.72 5.81 4.02
C GLY A 118 37.38 4.38 4.43
N LEU A 119 38.04 3.84 5.46
CA LEU A 119 37.78 2.47 5.94
C LEU A 119 36.52 2.37 6.76
N ASP A 120 36.14 3.39 7.52
CA ASP A 120 35.00 3.38 8.42
C ASP A 120 33.65 3.37 7.64
N TRP A 121 33.54 4.15 6.61
CA TRP A 121 32.29 4.17 5.83
C TRP A 121 32.15 2.98 4.85
N ALA A 122 33.27 2.34 4.43
CA ALA A 122 33.21 1.08 3.68
C ALA A 122 32.62 -0.04 4.58
N ALA A 123 33.12 -0.12 5.84
CA ALA A 123 32.56 -1.04 6.84
C ALA A 123 31.07 -0.74 7.12
N SER A 124 30.66 0.52 7.22
CA SER A 124 29.26 0.93 7.42
C SER A 124 28.37 0.49 6.28
N ARG A 125 28.80 0.60 5.01
CA ARG A 125 28.04 0.11 3.84
C ARG A 125 27.85 -1.40 3.86
N MET A 126 28.92 -2.13 4.10
CA MET A 126 28.87 -3.60 4.20
C MET A 126 27.93 -4.03 5.30
N ARG A 127 28.00 -3.37 6.45
CA ARG A 127 27.08 -3.61 7.56
C ARG A 127 25.62 -3.37 7.15
N ILE A 128 25.32 -2.22 6.53
CA ILE A 128 23.93 -1.89 6.09
C ILE A 128 23.44 -2.91 5.06
N ALA A 129 24.27 -3.33 4.11
CA ALA A 129 23.91 -4.30 3.10
C ALA A 129 23.59 -5.70 3.67
N THR A 130 24.10 -6.00 4.86
CA THR A 130 23.89 -7.29 5.54
C THR A 130 22.86 -7.24 6.67
N LEU A 131 22.27 -6.08 6.94
CA LEU A 131 21.20 -5.97 7.95
C LEU A 131 20.04 -6.91 7.66
N PRO A 132 19.35 -7.40 8.71
CA PRO A 132 18.06 -8.07 8.52
C PRO A 132 17.09 -7.16 7.78
N ALA A 133 16.23 -7.77 6.96
CA ALA A 133 15.29 -7.02 6.15
C ALA A 133 13.87 -7.55 6.26
N ILE A 134 12.93 -6.62 6.34
CA ILE A 134 11.51 -6.84 6.14
C ILE A 134 11.11 -6.22 4.81
N THR A 135 10.47 -6.99 3.94
CA THR A 135 9.82 -6.43 2.75
C THR A 135 8.31 -6.40 2.95
N TYR A 136 7.71 -5.22 2.82
CA TYR A 136 6.27 -5.01 2.87
C TYR A 136 5.69 -4.95 1.45
N PHE A 137 4.75 -5.84 1.16
CA PHE A 137 4.06 -5.91 -0.12
C PHE A 137 2.76 -5.11 -0.06
N HIS A 138 2.73 -3.99 -0.74
CA HIS A 138 1.51 -3.23 -1.01
C HIS A 138 0.70 -3.88 -2.13
N GLU A 139 1.40 -4.38 -3.12
CA GLU A 139 0.87 -5.11 -4.28
C GLU A 139 1.89 -6.15 -4.75
N ASN A 140 1.51 -7.04 -5.67
CA ASN A 140 2.48 -7.93 -6.32
C ASN A 140 2.33 -7.86 -7.84
N GLN A 141 3.46 -7.90 -8.53
CA GLN A 141 3.50 -7.72 -9.97
C GLN A 141 3.24 -9.01 -10.77
N TRP A 142 2.92 -10.14 -10.10
CA TRP A 142 2.45 -11.34 -10.76
C TRP A 142 1.01 -11.22 -11.26
N THR A 143 0.15 -10.65 -10.44
CA THR A 143 -1.29 -10.63 -10.63
C THR A 143 -1.86 -9.22 -10.72
N TYR A 144 -1.02 -8.19 -10.53
CA TYR A 144 -1.46 -6.80 -10.68
C TYR A 144 -2.01 -6.58 -12.10
N PRO A 145 -3.26 -6.12 -12.25
CA PRO A 145 -3.89 -6.00 -13.55
C PRO A 145 -3.22 -4.93 -14.39
N GLU A 146 -2.63 -5.34 -15.48
CA GLU A 146 -2.16 -4.41 -16.50
C GLU A 146 -3.32 -3.97 -17.41
N SER A 147 -3.18 -2.78 -18.00
CA SER A 147 -4.13 -2.32 -19.01
C SER A 147 -4.36 -3.42 -20.07
N PRO A 148 -5.60 -3.65 -20.57
CA PRO A 148 -5.90 -4.68 -21.57
C PRO A 148 -5.02 -4.62 -22.85
N ARG A 149 -4.35 -3.49 -23.07
CA ARG A 149 -3.42 -3.28 -24.19
C ARG A 149 -1.94 -3.50 -23.80
N ALA A 150 -1.63 -3.65 -22.53
CA ALA A 150 -0.27 -3.87 -22.07
C ALA A 150 0.07 -5.37 -22.14
N ARG A 151 1.29 -5.68 -22.57
CA ARG A 151 1.81 -7.04 -22.50
C ARG A 151 2.33 -7.29 -21.09
N HIS A 152 1.83 -8.32 -20.43
CA HIS A 152 2.31 -8.72 -19.12
C HIS A 152 3.81 -9.03 -19.15
N ASP A 153 4.57 -8.34 -18.30
CA ASP A 153 6.01 -8.53 -18.15
C ASP A 153 6.32 -9.24 -16.83
N ALA A 154 6.46 -10.56 -16.89
CA ALA A 154 6.73 -11.42 -15.73
C ALA A 154 8.04 -11.05 -14.99
N HIS A 155 8.88 -10.21 -15.60
CA HIS A 155 10.13 -9.80 -14.98
C HIS A 155 9.94 -8.97 -13.71
N TYR A 156 8.88 -8.18 -13.62
CA TYR A 156 8.55 -7.44 -12.39
C TYR A 156 8.07 -8.38 -11.27
N GLY A 157 7.25 -9.37 -11.59
CA GLY A 157 6.87 -10.42 -10.64
C GLY A 157 8.07 -11.23 -10.15
N TYR A 158 9.01 -11.54 -11.05
CA TYR A 158 10.25 -12.22 -10.66
C TYR A 158 11.15 -11.36 -9.77
N THR A 159 11.21 -10.05 -10.02
CA THR A 159 11.88 -9.10 -9.11
C THR A 159 11.24 -9.12 -7.71
N ASN A 160 9.92 -9.14 -7.63
CA ASN A 160 9.21 -9.30 -6.35
C ASN A 160 9.59 -10.62 -5.65
N LEU A 161 9.67 -11.72 -6.39
CA LEU A 161 10.07 -13.02 -5.84
C LEU A 161 11.52 -12.99 -5.30
N LEU A 162 12.47 -12.43 -6.06
CA LEU A 162 13.85 -12.31 -5.61
C LEU A 162 14.00 -11.42 -4.38
N THR A 163 13.23 -10.33 -4.32
CA THR A 163 13.20 -9.45 -3.14
C THR A 163 12.64 -10.19 -1.92
N ALA A 164 11.57 -10.94 -2.09
CA ALA A 164 11.00 -11.77 -1.03
C ALA A 164 11.99 -12.84 -0.53
N LEU A 165 12.68 -13.52 -1.45
CA LEU A 165 13.73 -14.50 -1.11
C LEU A 165 14.91 -13.88 -0.38
N GLY A 166 15.26 -12.64 -0.70
CA GLY A 166 16.35 -11.88 -0.08
C GLY A 166 15.99 -11.26 1.27
N SER A 167 14.75 -11.37 1.74
CA SER A 167 14.26 -10.80 3.00
C SER A 167 14.23 -11.83 4.12
N ASP A 168 14.40 -11.39 5.34
CA ASP A 168 14.26 -12.23 6.54
C ASP A 168 12.79 -12.48 6.87
N GLU A 169 11.93 -11.49 6.69
CA GLU A 169 10.46 -11.65 6.68
C GLU A 169 9.84 -10.87 5.52
N VAL A 170 8.69 -11.37 5.06
CA VAL A 170 7.86 -10.75 4.01
C VAL A 170 6.48 -10.52 4.57
N TRP A 171 6.02 -9.28 4.52
CA TRP A 171 4.73 -8.88 5.06
C TRP A 171 3.75 -8.54 3.94
N PHE A 172 2.56 -9.11 4.03
CA PHE A 172 1.45 -8.88 3.09
C PHE A 172 0.31 -8.19 3.81
N ASN A 173 -0.42 -7.34 3.11
CA ASN A 173 -1.54 -6.58 3.65
C ASN A 173 -2.79 -7.43 3.96
N SER A 174 -2.90 -8.64 3.37
CA SER A 174 -4.00 -9.58 3.60
C SER A 174 -3.56 -11.03 3.37
N GLU A 175 -4.33 -11.99 3.86
CA GLU A 175 -4.10 -13.40 3.58
C GLU A 175 -4.38 -13.74 2.11
N PHE A 176 -5.36 -13.07 1.49
CA PHE A 176 -5.59 -13.18 0.05
C PHE A 176 -4.33 -12.80 -0.72
N HIS A 177 -3.72 -11.65 -0.42
CA HIS A 177 -2.50 -11.19 -1.09
C HIS A 177 -1.33 -12.16 -0.91
N ARG A 178 -1.10 -12.64 0.33
CA ARG A 178 -0.07 -13.64 0.64
C ARG A 178 -0.25 -14.92 -0.17
N ARG A 179 -1.46 -15.48 -0.19
CA ARG A 179 -1.78 -16.70 -0.95
C ARG A 179 -1.63 -16.50 -2.45
N ASP A 180 -2.11 -15.37 -2.97
CA ASP A 180 -2.05 -15.03 -4.38
C ASP A 180 -0.60 -14.92 -4.87
N PHE A 181 0.25 -14.20 -4.14
CA PHE A 181 1.69 -14.08 -4.43
C PHE A 181 2.39 -15.45 -4.42
N LEU A 182 2.19 -16.24 -3.38
CA LEU A 182 2.84 -17.56 -3.25
C LEU A 182 2.36 -18.53 -4.33
N ARG A 183 1.07 -18.53 -4.67
CA ARG A 183 0.50 -19.34 -5.76
C ARG A 183 1.11 -18.93 -7.10
N ALA A 184 1.07 -17.64 -7.44
CA ALA A 184 1.59 -17.14 -8.71
C ALA A 184 3.11 -17.37 -8.84
N SER A 185 3.85 -17.26 -7.74
CA SER A 185 5.28 -17.59 -7.70
C SER A 185 5.54 -19.07 -7.99
N ARG A 186 4.77 -19.99 -7.37
CA ARG A 186 4.85 -21.44 -7.66
C ARG A 186 4.51 -21.75 -9.11
N ASP A 187 3.43 -21.16 -9.62
CA ASP A 187 2.99 -21.35 -11.01
C ASP A 187 4.03 -20.84 -12.02
N PHE A 188 4.72 -19.76 -11.69
CA PHE A 188 5.81 -19.24 -12.53
C PHE A 188 7.02 -20.18 -12.50
N VAL A 189 7.53 -20.53 -11.32
CA VAL A 189 8.73 -21.36 -11.16
C VAL A 189 8.52 -22.75 -11.74
N ALA A 190 7.32 -23.34 -11.60
CA ALA A 190 6.99 -24.66 -12.16
C ALA A 190 7.10 -24.73 -13.69
N ARG A 191 7.05 -23.57 -14.38
CA ARG A 191 7.20 -23.49 -15.84
C ARG A 191 8.65 -23.29 -16.30
N MET A 192 9.57 -23.11 -15.36
CA MET A 192 10.99 -22.93 -15.70
C MET A 192 11.61 -24.27 -16.13
N PRO A 193 12.60 -24.26 -17.03
CA PRO A 193 13.15 -25.48 -17.63
C PRO A 193 13.94 -26.32 -16.63
N ASP A 194 14.55 -25.69 -15.62
CA ASP A 194 15.42 -26.37 -14.66
C ASP A 194 15.51 -25.56 -13.34
N GLU A 195 16.31 -26.02 -12.39
CA GLU A 195 16.65 -25.33 -11.12
C GLU A 195 15.42 -24.89 -10.28
N THR A 196 14.25 -25.50 -10.50
CA THR A 196 12.98 -25.07 -9.88
C THR A 196 12.99 -25.19 -8.35
N LYS A 197 13.77 -26.13 -7.80
CA LYS A 197 13.90 -26.32 -6.33
C LYS A 197 14.79 -25.28 -5.66
N THR A 198 15.64 -24.60 -6.40
CA THR A 198 16.57 -23.57 -5.89
C THR A 198 15.83 -22.42 -5.22
N HIS A 199 14.61 -22.13 -5.67
CA HIS A 199 13.80 -21.03 -5.11
C HIS A 199 13.27 -21.29 -3.70
N ASN A 200 13.30 -22.53 -3.19
CA ASN A 200 12.85 -22.89 -1.83
C ASN A 200 11.55 -22.18 -1.40
N LEU A 201 10.48 -22.31 -2.20
CA LEU A 201 9.23 -21.57 -1.99
C LEU A 201 8.50 -21.95 -0.69
N ASP A 202 8.75 -23.15 -0.15
CA ASP A 202 8.20 -23.55 1.15
C ASP A 202 8.93 -22.83 2.30
N GLY A 203 10.24 -22.70 2.22
CA GLY A 203 11.02 -21.88 3.14
C GLY A 203 10.68 -20.39 3.03
N LEU A 204 10.32 -19.89 1.84
CA LEU A 204 9.77 -18.56 1.69
C LEU A 204 8.41 -18.43 2.38
N ALA A 205 7.50 -19.38 2.17
CA ALA A 205 6.16 -19.33 2.73
C ALA A 205 6.16 -19.26 4.27
N SER A 206 7.13 -19.91 4.92
CA SER A 206 7.29 -19.88 6.39
C SER A 206 7.74 -18.51 6.94
N ARG A 207 8.27 -17.63 6.09
CA ARG A 207 8.70 -16.25 6.43
C ARG A 207 7.69 -15.19 5.98
N CYS A 208 6.56 -15.60 5.41
CA CYS A 208 5.51 -14.70 4.96
C CYS A 208 4.46 -14.53 6.06
N ALA A 209 4.28 -13.30 6.52
CA ALA A 209 3.28 -12.92 7.52
C ALA A 209 2.21 -11.99 6.92
N VAL A 210 1.02 -11.98 7.52
CA VAL A 210 -0.01 -10.98 7.22
C VAL A 210 0.10 -9.87 8.24
N VAL A 211 0.34 -8.67 7.74
CA VAL A 211 0.43 -7.43 8.53
C VAL A 211 -0.40 -6.37 7.80
N PRO A 212 -1.63 -6.12 8.22
CA PRO A 212 -2.48 -5.11 7.57
C PRO A 212 -1.79 -3.74 7.52
N PRO A 213 -2.08 -2.90 6.50
CA PRO A 213 -1.45 -1.58 6.40
C PRO A 213 -1.92 -0.61 7.49
N GLY A 214 -3.02 -0.94 8.16
CA GLY A 214 -3.71 -0.01 9.02
C GLY A 214 -4.43 1.08 8.24
N PHE A 215 -5.40 1.70 8.88
CA PHE A 215 -6.09 2.88 8.36
C PHE A 215 -6.42 3.84 9.51
N GLU A 216 -6.55 5.12 9.21
CA GLU A 216 -6.98 6.13 10.18
C GLU A 216 -8.51 6.05 10.34
N PRO A 217 -9.03 5.81 11.54
CA PRO A 217 -10.48 5.75 11.75
C PRO A 217 -11.14 7.09 11.44
N VAL A 218 -12.31 7.02 10.83
CA VAL A 218 -13.15 8.19 10.54
C VAL A 218 -14.27 8.22 11.56
N PRO A 219 -14.44 9.31 12.33
CA PRO A 219 -15.57 9.46 13.25
C PRO A 219 -16.90 9.39 12.50
N THR A 220 -17.88 8.68 13.04
CA THR A 220 -19.22 8.59 12.45
C THR A 220 -20.00 9.89 12.56
N ARG A 221 -21.18 9.92 11.91
CA ARG A 221 -22.16 11.02 12.13
C ARG A 221 -22.63 11.07 13.58
N ASP A 222 -22.83 9.93 14.20
CA ASP A 222 -23.35 9.82 15.57
C ASP A 222 -22.28 10.26 16.59
N ASP A 223 -21.01 9.98 16.34
CA ASP A 223 -19.89 10.46 17.16
C ASP A 223 -19.78 12.00 17.17
N LEU A 224 -20.34 12.66 16.15
CA LEU A 224 -20.27 14.11 15.95
C LEU A 224 -21.59 14.86 16.24
N ARG A 225 -22.68 14.15 16.60
CA ARG A 225 -24.01 14.72 16.80
C ARG A 225 -24.61 14.25 18.12
N ASP A 226 -25.19 15.21 18.86
CA ASP A 226 -26.03 14.97 20.03
C ASP A 226 -27.45 14.45 19.71
N GLN A 227 -27.81 14.25 18.43
CA GLN A 227 -29.14 13.81 18.02
C GLN A 227 -29.12 12.88 16.81
N ALA A 228 -29.75 11.73 16.92
CA ALA A 228 -30.02 10.79 15.84
C ALA A 228 -30.89 11.47 14.75
N VAL A 229 -30.41 11.46 13.50
CA VAL A 229 -31.21 11.90 12.34
C VAL A 229 -32.00 10.69 11.83
N GLU A 230 -33.33 10.77 11.91
CA GLU A 230 -34.23 9.81 11.29
C GLU A 230 -33.95 9.73 9.77
N CYS A 231 -33.55 8.54 9.30
CA CYS A 231 -33.25 8.28 7.88
C CYS A 231 -34.51 7.92 7.06
N GLN A 232 -35.70 8.02 7.62
CA GLN A 232 -36.93 7.63 6.93
C GLN A 232 -37.32 8.68 5.87
N GLY A 233 -37.50 8.21 4.63
CA GLY A 233 -38.07 9.01 3.55
C GLY A 233 -37.11 9.81 2.68
N ARG A 234 -35.79 9.64 2.80
CA ARG A 234 -34.78 10.22 1.89
C ARG A 234 -34.18 9.17 0.95
N PRO A 235 -33.65 9.58 -0.22
CA PRO A 235 -32.85 8.69 -1.06
C PRO A 235 -31.67 8.09 -0.31
N ILE A 236 -31.37 6.81 -0.56
CA ILE A 236 -30.19 6.14 -0.05
C ILE A 236 -28.93 6.68 -0.74
N VAL A 237 -27.87 6.97 0.01
CA VAL A 237 -26.62 7.47 -0.56
C VAL A 237 -25.63 6.32 -0.78
N ILE A 238 -25.39 6.03 -2.04
CA ILE A 238 -24.46 4.98 -2.47
C ILE A 238 -23.09 5.62 -2.75
N GLY A 239 -22.08 5.16 -2.00
CA GLY A 239 -20.69 5.54 -2.17
C GLY A 239 -19.92 4.57 -3.07
N TRP A 240 -19.09 5.10 -3.95
CA TRP A 240 -18.09 4.35 -4.70
C TRP A 240 -16.76 5.04 -4.51
N ALA A 241 -15.90 4.48 -3.61
CA ALA A 241 -14.64 5.08 -3.16
C ALA A 241 -13.46 4.28 -3.67
N SER A 242 -12.91 4.64 -4.83
CA SER A 242 -11.76 3.98 -5.42
C SER A 242 -11.08 4.83 -6.49
N ARG A 243 -9.88 4.42 -6.92
CA ARG A 243 -9.24 5.02 -8.11
C ARG A 243 -10.11 4.77 -9.33
N TRP A 244 -10.24 5.75 -10.21
CA TRP A 244 -11.05 5.65 -11.43
C TRP A 244 -10.31 4.88 -12.53
N GLU A 245 -10.00 3.63 -12.24
CA GLU A 245 -9.24 2.73 -13.10
C GLU A 245 -10.09 1.52 -13.51
N TYR A 246 -9.68 0.84 -14.57
CA TYR A 246 -10.44 -0.26 -15.16
C TYR A 246 -10.56 -1.48 -14.23
N ASP A 247 -9.57 -1.73 -13.38
CA ASP A 247 -9.56 -2.82 -12.40
C ASP A 247 -10.61 -2.65 -11.29
N LYS A 248 -11.09 -1.43 -11.08
CA LYS A 248 -12.19 -1.13 -10.16
C LYS A 248 -13.57 -1.30 -10.80
N ARG A 249 -13.61 -1.69 -12.08
CA ARG A 249 -14.81 -2.06 -12.85
C ARG A 249 -15.94 -1.03 -12.77
N PRO A 250 -15.70 0.22 -13.13
CA PRO A 250 -16.77 1.22 -13.20
C PRO A 250 -17.88 0.85 -14.19
N ASP A 251 -17.61 -0.03 -15.15
CA ASP A 251 -18.60 -0.62 -16.04
C ASP A 251 -19.61 -1.52 -15.30
N ARG A 252 -19.16 -2.31 -14.33
CA ARG A 252 -20.06 -3.09 -13.45
C ARG A 252 -20.84 -2.18 -12.51
N PHE A 253 -20.23 -1.12 -12.03
CA PHE A 253 -20.94 -0.14 -11.20
C PHE A 253 -22.05 0.54 -12.01
N GLU A 254 -21.79 0.95 -13.25
CA GLU A 254 -22.82 1.47 -14.15
C GLU A 254 -23.98 0.48 -14.37
N GLN A 255 -23.67 -0.81 -14.60
CA GLN A 255 -24.67 -1.87 -14.73
C GLN A 255 -25.50 -2.05 -13.45
N LEU A 256 -24.88 -1.97 -12.27
CA LEU A 256 -25.57 -2.02 -10.99
C LEU A 256 -26.55 -0.85 -10.85
N LEU A 257 -26.10 0.38 -11.12
CA LEU A 257 -26.94 1.58 -11.05
C LEU A 257 -28.16 1.48 -12.00
N LYS A 258 -27.93 0.93 -13.20
CA LYS A 258 -29.05 0.67 -14.13
C LYS A 258 -30.05 -0.31 -13.52
N GLN A 259 -29.60 -1.41 -12.94
CA GLN A 259 -30.49 -2.39 -12.30
C GLN A 259 -31.28 -1.79 -11.13
N LEU A 260 -30.68 -0.87 -10.36
CA LEU A 260 -31.36 -0.16 -9.28
C LEU A 260 -32.48 0.77 -9.85
N THR A 261 -32.14 1.50 -10.92
CA THR A 261 -33.15 2.35 -11.63
C THR A 261 -34.28 1.52 -12.16
N ASP A 262 -34.01 0.38 -12.82
CA ASP A 262 -35.03 -0.53 -13.35
C ASP A 262 -35.95 -1.12 -12.24
N ARG A 263 -35.45 -1.22 -11.00
CA ARG A 263 -36.23 -1.64 -9.80
C ARG A 263 -36.93 -0.48 -9.08
N GLY A 264 -36.77 0.74 -9.58
CA GLY A 264 -37.41 1.94 -9.01
C GLY A 264 -36.82 2.39 -7.68
N LEU A 265 -35.54 2.05 -7.40
CA LEU A 265 -34.88 2.54 -6.21
C LEU A 265 -34.49 4.01 -6.39
N ASP A 266 -34.86 4.84 -5.41
CA ASP A 266 -34.38 6.22 -5.32
C ASP A 266 -33.06 6.28 -4.57
N PHE A 267 -32.02 6.86 -5.21
CA PHE A 267 -30.68 6.91 -4.67
C PHE A 267 -29.91 8.18 -5.08
N GLU A 268 -28.91 8.51 -4.29
CA GLU A 268 -27.92 9.54 -4.60
C GLU A 268 -26.51 8.92 -4.57
N LEU A 269 -25.55 9.59 -5.22
CA LEU A 269 -24.20 9.05 -5.45
C LEU A 269 -23.11 9.95 -4.86
N VAL A 270 -22.15 9.32 -4.18
CA VAL A 270 -20.87 9.91 -3.80
C VAL A 270 -19.74 9.12 -4.46
N LEU A 271 -19.14 9.70 -5.50
CA LEU A 271 -18.08 9.09 -6.30
C LEU A 271 -16.74 9.69 -5.87
N LEU A 272 -15.97 8.96 -5.06
CA LEU A 272 -14.68 9.42 -4.54
C LEU A 272 -13.52 8.74 -5.23
N GLY A 273 -12.57 9.53 -5.73
CA GLY A 273 -11.32 9.00 -6.24
C GLY A 273 -10.61 9.93 -7.22
N PRO A 274 -9.30 9.74 -7.40
CA PRO A 274 -8.53 10.51 -8.36
C PRO A 274 -8.99 10.20 -9.79
N ARG A 275 -9.28 11.26 -10.54
CA ARG A 275 -9.71 11.17 -11.94
C ARG A 275 -8.48 11.11 -12.84
N PRO A 276 -8.29 10.05 -13.63
CA PRO A 276 -7.21 9.97 -14.60
C PRO A 276 -7.42 10.95 -15.75
N VAL A 277 -6.34 11.29 -16.46
CA VAL A 277 -6.41 12.18 -17.67
C VAL A 277 -7.39 11.64 -18.71
N LYS A 278 -7.54 10.31 -18.80
CA LYS A 278 -8.51 9.63 -19.65
C LYS A 278 -9.37 8.73 -18.78
N PRO A 279 -10.48 9.25 -18.23
CA PRO A 279 -11.37 8.44 -17.41
C PRO A 279 -12.05 7.34 -18.23
N PRO A 280 -12.41 6.20 -17.61
CA PRO A 280 -13.22 5.16 -18.27
C PRO A 280 -14.54 5.71 -18.80
N ALA A 281 -14.96 5.23 -19.97
CA ALA A 281 -16.20 5.69 -20.62
C ALA A 281 -17.43 5.46 -19.73
N SER A 282 -17.47 4.38 -18.96
CA SER A 282 -18.53 4.08 -18.00
C SER A 282 -18.67 5.15 -16.91
N LEU A 283 -17.57 5.71 -16.40
CA LEU A 283 -17.66 6.80 -15.43
C LEU A 283 -18.21 8.09 -16.04
N LEU A 284 -17.83 8.41 -17.28
CA LEU A 284 -18.40 9.53 -18.00
C LEU A 284 -19.91 9.32 -18.25
N SER A 285 -20.31 8.08 -18.58
CA SER A 285 -21.71 7.70 -18.75
C SER A 285 -22.51 7.83 -17.44
N ILE A 286 -21.94 7.40 -16.31
CA ILE A 286 -22.53 7.56 -14.97
C ILE A 286 -22.75 9.05 -14.68
N GLU A 287 -21.69 9.88 -14.82
CA GLU A 287 -21.78 11.32 -14.57
C GLU A 287 -22.83 12.02 -15.44
N GLN A 288 -23.00 11.58 -16.67
CA GLN A 288 -24.00 12.14 -17.58
C GLN A 288 -25.44 11.64 -17.28
N ARG A 289 -25.59 10.32 -17.09
CA ARG A 289 -26.90 9.69 -16.93
C ARG A 289 -27.54 9.98 -15.58
N TYR A 290 -26.72 10.05 -14.54
CA TYR A 290 -27.15 10.22 -13.15
C TYR A 290 -26.76 11.60 -12.58
N ALA A 291 -26.63 12.62 -13.44
CA ALA A 291 -26.20 13.95 -13.03
C ALA A 291 -27.05 14.54 -11.87
N SER A 292 -28.36 14.29 -11.88
CA SER A 292 -29.30 14.75 -10.84
C SER A 292 -29.17 13.96 -9.52
N ASN A 293 -28.56 12.77 -9.55
CA ASN A 293 -28.39 11.92 -8.39
C ASN A 293 -27.01 12.12 -7.72
N ILE A 294 -26.06 12.76 -8.41
CA ILE A 294 -24.70 12.90 -7.92
C ILE A 294 -24.60 14.05 -6.91
N ARG A 295 -24.34 13.72 -5.63
CA ARG A 295 -23.96 14.68 -4.60
C ARG A 295 -22.53 15.17 -4.76
N PHE A 296 -21.64 14.24 -5.09
CA PHE A 296 -20.22 14.53 -5.27
C PHE A 296 -19.57 13.57 -6.26
N SER A 297 -18.67 14.09 -7.10
CA SER A 297 -17.85 13.30 -8.02
C SER A 297 -16.43 13.91 -8.11
N GLY A 298 -15.39 13.18 -7.69
CA GLY A 298 -14.01 13.63 -7.86
C GLY A 298 -13.05 13.25 -6.72
N PHE A 299 -11.89 13.89 -6.74
CA PHE A 299 -10.83 13.73 -5.75
C PHE A 299 -10.90 14.83 -4.69
N VAL A 300 -10.74 14.46 -3.43
CA VAL A 300 -10.68 15.39 -2.29
C VAL A 300 -9.31 15.28 -1.65
N ALA A 301 -8.51 16.34 -1.71
CA ALA A 301 -7.16 16.37 -1.16
C ALA A 301 -7.12 16.67 0.34
N ASP A 302 -8.06 17.46 0.84
CA ASP A 302 -8.19 17.78 2.27
C ASP A 302 -8.80 16.60 3.02
N ARG A 303 -8.14 16.16 4.09
CA ARG A 303 -8.55 15.00 4.89
C ARG A 303 -9.92 15.19 5.52
N THR A 304 -10.18 16.35 6.10
CA THR A 304 -11.45 16.65 6.78
C THR A 304 -12.61 16.66 5.79
N ALA A 305 -12.40 17.27 4.62
CA ALA A 305 -13.39 17.26 3.54
C ALA A 305 -13.62 15.86 2.98
N TYR A 306 -12.58 15.03 2.84
CA TYR A 306 -12.70 13.63 2.42
C TYR A 306 -13.54 12.82 3.42
N GLU A 307 -13.25 12.94 4.73
CA GLU A 307 -14.01 12.28 5.79
C GLU A 307 -15.48 12.74 5.82
N ALA A 308 -15.74 14.01 5.53
CA ALA A 308 -17.11 14.53 5.41
C ALA A 308 -17.86 13.81 4.27
N ARG A 309 -17.20 13.54 3.13
CA ARG A 309 -17.80 12.78 2.03
C ARG A 309 -18.05 11.31 2.36
N LEU A 310 -17.12 10.67 3.10
CA LEU A 310 -17.34 9.30 3.58
C LEU A 310 -18.56 9.21 4.50
N ARG A 311 -18.74 10.19 5.39
CA ARG A 311 -19.89 10.26 6.29
C ARG A 311 -21.24 10.50 5.57
N GLU A 312 -21.24 10.98 4.34
CA GLU A 312 -22.47 11.10 3.53
C GLU A 312 -22.99 9.75 3.05
N MET A 313 -22.12 8.74 2.95
CA MET A 313 -22.49 7.42 2.41
C MET A 313 -23.31 6.64 3.42
N ASP A 314 -24.42 6.06 2.99
CA ASP A 314 -25.16 5.06 3.75
C ASP A 314 -24.62 3.66 3.45
N ILE A 315 -24.26 3.43 2.20
CA ILE A 315 -23.67 2.17 1.73
C ILE A 315 -22.44 2.49 0.90
N VAL A 316 -21.36 1.75 1.11
CA VAL A 316 -20.19 1.77 0.23
C VAL A 316 -20.15 0.51 -0.62
N VAL A 317 -20.09 0.68 -1.94
CA VAL A 317 -20.08 -0.41 -2.91
C VAL A 317 -18.70 -0.53 -3.54
N SER A 318 -18.20 -1.75 -3.66
CA SER A 318 -17.09 -2.09 -4.57
C SER A 318 -17.57 -2.97 -5.69
N THR A 319 -16.99 -2.79 -6.88
CA THR A 319 -17.19 -3.64 -8.06
C THR A 319 -15.86 -4.16 -8.62
N ALA A 320 -14.79 -4.06 -7.84
CA ALA A 320 -13.44 -4.32 -8.25
C ALA A 320 -13.18 -5.77 -8.68
N ASP A 321 -12.33 -5.95 -9.70
CA ASP A 321 -11.70 -7.24 -10.06
C ASP A 321 -10.37 -7.44 -9.35
N HIS A 322 -9.84 -6.37 -8.72
CA HIS A 322 -8.55 -6.44 -8.04
C HIS A 322 -8.52 -5.52 -6.81
N GLU A 323 -8.28 -6.13 -5.65
CA GLU A 323 -8.09 -5.44 -4.38
C GLU A 323 -7.30 -6.34 -3.41
N PHE A 324 -6.19 -5.83 -2.88
CA PHE A 324 -5.38 -6.58 -1.93
C PHE A 324 -5.71 -6.28 -0.47
N PHE A 325 -6.36 -5.16 -0.18
CA PHE A 325 -6.80 -4.84 1.19
C PHE A 325 -8.13 -4.07 1.20
N GLY A 326 -8.19 -2.85 0.62
CA GLY A 326 -9.41 -2.04 0.60
C GLY A 326 -9.43 -0.95 1.67
N ILE A 327 -8.37 -0.14 1.80
CA ILE A 327 -8.29 0.96 2.78
C ILE A 327 -9.51 1.88 2.70
N ALA A 328 -9.93 2.31 1.49
CA ALA A 328 -11.06 3.21 1.31
C ALA A 328 -12.39 2.59 1.78
N ILE A 329 -12.52 1.26 1.66
CA ILE A 329 -13.67 0.52 2.19
C ILE A 329 -13.65 0.53 3.72
N CYS A 330 -12.51 0.25 4.34
CA CYS A 330 -12.35 0.32 5.81
C CYS A 330 -12.66 1.73 6.33
N GLU A 331 -12.18 2.78 5.66
CA GLU A 331 -12.47 4.17 6.02
C GLU A 331 -13.97 4.49 5.92
N ALA A 332 -14.65 4.03 4.86
CA ALA A 332 -16.09 4.23 4.69
C ALA A 332 -16.90 3.47 5.76
N ILE A 333 -16.54 2.22 6.05
CA ILE A 333 -17.15 1.44 7.16
C ILE A 333 -16.93 2.16 8.49
N SER A 334 -15.72 2.65 8.74
CA SER A 334 -15.39 3.42 9.94
C SER A 334 -16.26 4.67 10.08
N ALA A 335 -16.57 5.34 8.95
CA ALA A 335 -17.45 6.50 8.88
C ALA A 335 -18.94 6.17 9.08
N GLY A 336 -19.32 4.87 9.13
CA GLY A 336 -20.66 4.38 9.36
C GLY A 336 -21.38 3.85 8.12
N ALA A 337 -20.71 3.72 6.97
CA ALA A 337 -21.32 3.13 5.78
C ALA A 337 -21.43 1.60 5.89
N ILE A 338 -22.52 1.03 5.40
CA ILE A 338 -22.70 -0.42 5.26
C ILE A 338 -21.95 -0.87 3.99
N PRO A 339 -21.04 -1.85 4.07
CA PRO A 339 -20.34 -2.34 2.88
C PRO A 339 -21.18 -3.27 2.03
N LEU A 340 -21.02 -3.21 0.69
CA LEU A 340 -21.53 -4.19 -0.26
C LEU A 340 -20.43 -4.50 -1.27
N LEU A 341 -19.83 -5.69 -1.15
CA LEU A 341 -18.56 -6.02 -1.78
C LEU A 341 -18.62 -7.34 -2.55
N PRO A 342 -17.84 -7.56 -3.61
CA PRO A 342 -17.75 -8.87 -4.27
C PRO A 342 -17.30 -9.98 -3.29
N ASP A 343 -17.86 -11.19 -3.41
CA ASP A 343 -17.35 -12.35 -2.67
C ASP A 343 -16.05 -12.84 -3.31
N GLY A 344 -14.96 -12.34 -2.79
CA GLY A 344 -13.61 -12.62 -3.29
C GLY A 344 -12.61 -11.54 -2.93
N LEU A 345 -11.40 -11.68 -3.48
CA LEU A 345 -10.28 -10.79 -3.18
C LEU A 345 -9.98 -10.76 -1.67
N SER A 346 -9.65 -9.60 -1.12
CA SER A 346 -9.46 -9.40 0.33
C SER A 346 -10.74 -9.16 1.11
N TYR A 347 -11.88 -8.97 0.45
CA TYR A 347 -13.13 -8.54 1.09
C TYR A 347 -13.70 -9.51 2.13
N PRO A 348 -13.64 -10.86 1.93
CA PRO A 348 -14.09 -11.80 2.97
C PRO A 348 -13.29 -11.74 4.28
N GLU A 349 -12.11 -11.10 4.25
CA GLU A 349 -11.31 -10.85 5.46
C GLU A 349 -11.81 -9.61 6.23
N LEU A 350 -12.49 -8.69 5.55
CA LEU A 350 -12.96 -7.41 6.11
C LEU A 350 -14.37 -7.47 6.67
N VAL A 351 -15.28 -8.23 6.01
CA VAL A 351 -16.71 -8.23 6.32
C VAL A 351 -17.28 -9.64 6.37
N ASP A 352 -18.46 -9.79 6.98
CA ASP A 352 -19.17 -11.06 7.02
C ASP A 352 -19.91 -11.34 5.70
N VAL A 353 -20.27 -12.61 5.45
CA VAL A 353 -20.80 -13.10 4.17
C VAL A 353 -22.07 -12.37 3.71
N GLU A 354 -22.86 -11.84 4.61
CA GLU A 354 -24.10 -11.09 4.32
C GLU A 354 -23.84 -9.81 3.54
N PHE A 355 -22.63 -9.24 3.66
CA PHE A 355 -22.19 -8.02 2.96
C PHE A 355 -21.46 -8.32 1.64
N LEU A 356 -21.30 -9.59 1.31
CA LEU A 356 -20.67 -10.03 0.07
C LEU A 356 -21.75 -10.35 -0.99
N TYR A 357 -21.41 -10.24 -2.26
CA TYR A 357 -22.28 -10.62 -3.36
C TYR A 357 -21.51 -11.39 -4.45
N ASP A 358 -22.16 -12.37 -5.06
CA ASP A 358 -21.61 -13.14 -6.17
C ASP A 358 -21.98 -12.55 -7.54
N SER A 359 -23.06 -11.79 -7.60
CA SER A 359 -23.57 -11.23 -8.85
C SER A 359 -24.19 -9.83 -8.68
N LEU A 360 -24.20 -9.05 -9.77
CA LEU A 360 -24.83 -7.72 -9.76
C LEU A 360 -26.35 -7.77 -9.47
N PRO A 361 -27.12 -8.77 -9.96
CA PRO A 361 -28.53 -8.90 -9.55
C PRO A 361 -28.69 -9.08 -8.04
N GLU A 362 -27.87 -9.91 -7.40
CA GLU A 362 -27.88 -10.09 -5.95
C GLU A 362 -27.50 -8.80 -5.21
N ALA A 363 -26.46 -8.10 -5.68
CA ALA A 363 -26.09 -6.80 -5.14
C ALA A 363 -27.25 -5.80 -5.20
N ALA A 364 -27.95 -5.74 -6.34
CA ALA A 364 -29.10 -4.89 -6.50
C ALA A 364 -30.25 -5.27 -5.56
N ASP A 365 -30.52 -6.57 -5.38
CA ASP A 365 -31.58 -7.05 -4.49
C ASP A 365 -31.27 -6.72 -3.02
N LYS A 366 -29.99 -6.87 -2.58
CA LYS A 366 -29.53 -6.45 -1.25
C LYS A 366 -29.73 -4.94 -1.04
N LEU A 367 -29.31 -4.11 -2.00
CA LEU A 367 -29.49 -2.66 -1.93
C LEU A 367 -30.95 -2.24 -1.81
N VAL A 368 -31.83 -2.85 -2.60
CA VAL A 368 -33.30 -2.60 -2.52
C VAL A 368 -33.87 -3.04 -1.17
N ALA A 369 -33.42 -4.17 -0.63
CA ALA A 369 -33.85 -4.63 0.69
C ALA A 369 -33.40 -3.67 1.79
N TRP A 370 -32.14 -3.26 1.79
CA TRP A 370 -31.58 -2.37 2.82
C TRP A 370 -32.17 -0.96 2.76
N SER A 371 -32.47 -0.43 1.58
CA SER A 371 -33.11 0.88 1.43
C SER A 371 -34.47 0.99 2.11
N ARG A 372 -35.19 -0.12 2.27
CA ARG A 372 -36.50 -0.17 2.92
C ARG A 372 -36.45 -0.22 4.45
N HIS A 373 -35.33 -0.71 4.99
CA HIS A 373 -35.20 -1.02 6.43
C HIS A 373 -34.25 -0.08 7.16
N GLY A 374 -33.51 0.82 6.45
CA GLY A 374 -32.49 1.67 7.04
C GLY A 374 -31.27 0.85 7.52
N ASP A 375 -30.72 1.17 8.69
CA ASP A 375 -29.72 0.36 9.40
C ASP A 375 -30.41 -0.55 10.44
N PRO A 376 -30.94 -1.73 10.04
CA PRO A 376 -31.74 -2.58 10.93
C PRO A 376 -30.82 -3.24 11.97
N GLY A 377 -30.96 -2.77 13.21
CA GLY A 377 -30.31 -3.44 14.36
C GLY A 377 -28.84 -3.16 14.54
N GLY A 378 -28.31 -2.07 14.00
CA GLY A 378 -26.91 -1.65 14.21
C GLY A 378 -25.92 -2.43 13.36
N ILE A 379 -26.28 -2.79 12.14
CA ILE A 379 -25.42 -3.45 11.13
C ILE A 379 -24.13 -2.67 10.93
N SER A 380 -24.21 -1.33 10.76
CA SER A 380 -23.02 -0.48 10.59
C SER A 380 -22.08 -0.58 11.78
N SER A 381 -22.61 -0.65 13.01
CA SER A 381 -21.83 -0.85 14.23
C SER A 381 -21.15 -2.22 14.28
N ALA A 382 -21.79 -3.29 13.78
CA ALA A 382 -21.19 -4.62 13.69
C ALA A 382 -20.03 -4.63 12.68
N CYS A 383 -20.22 -4.03 11.50
CA CYS A 383 -19.15 -3.89 10.49
C CYS A 383 -17.96 -3.09 11.04
N ARG A 384 -18.22 -2.01 11.77
CA ARG A 384 -17.16 -1.21 12.41
C ARG A 384 -16.33 -2.03 13.39
N ARG A 385 -16.97 -2.77 14.31
CA ARG A 385 -16.25 -3.65 15.26
C ARG A 385 -15.37 -4.68 14.56
N ARG A 386 -15.79 -5.17 13.39
CA ARG A 386 -15.02 -6.15 12.63
C ARG A 386 -13.69 -5.59 12.13
N ILE A 387 -13.65 -4.31 11.77
CA ILE A 387 -12.45 -3.66 11.23
C ILE A 387 -11.63 -2.90 12.30
N GLU A 388 -12.09 -2.79 13.54
CA GLU A 388 -11.33 -2.16 14.63
C GLU A 388 -9.90 -2.69 14.78
N PRO A 389 -9.63 -4.01 14.74
CA PRO A 389 -8.27 -4.53 14.82
C PRO A 389 -7.35 -4.11 13.67
N LEU A 390 -7.94 -3.58 12.58
CA LEU A 390 -7.22 -3.11 11.40
C LEU A 390 -6.93 -1.60 11.45
N MET A 391 -7.37 -0.88 12.48
CA MET A 391 -7.02 0.53 12.68
C MET A 391 -5.53 0.66 12.96
N ILE A 392 -4.94 1.74 12.49
CA ILE A 392 -3.48 1.94 12.59
C ILE A 392 -2.99 1.94 14.05
N GLY A 393 -3.82 2.39 15.00
CA GLY A 393 -3.50 2.34 16.42
C GLY A 393 -3.24 0.93 16.95
N GLU A 394 -3.97 -0.05 16.45
CA GLU A 394 -3.81 -1.47 16.80
C GLU A 394 -2.68 -2.13 16.00
N VAL A 395 -2.63 -1.83 14.70
CA VAL A 395 -1.66 -2.43 13.78
C VAL A 395 -0.23 -2.01 14.10
N ILE A 396 -0.02 -0.77 14.56
CA ILE A 396 1.34 -0.24 14.82
C ILE A 396 2.10 -1.05 15.88
N GLU A 397 1.43 -1.55 16.90
CA GLU A 397 2.07 -2.40 17.89
C GLU A 397 2.54 -3.74 17.32
N HIS A 398 1.78 -4.26 16.34
CA HIS A 398 2.17 -5.48 15.64
C HIS A 398 3.40 -5.23 14.74
N ILE A 399 3.42 -4.12 14.03
CA ILE A 399 4.57 -3.67 13.22
C ILE A 399 5.81 -3.52 14.11
N ASP A 400 5.70 -2.80 15.21
CA ASP A 400 6.82 -2.54 16.12
C ASP A 400 7.39 -3.81 16.75
N ARG A 401 6.53 -4.73 17.15
CA ARG A 401 6.96 -6.05 17.66
C ARG A 401 7.66 -6.88 16.59
N GLY A 402 7.15 -6.85 15.36
CA GLY A 402 7.76 -7.54 14.22
C GLY A 402 9.16 -7.01 13.91
N ILE A 403 9.34 -5.69 13.91
CA ILE A 403 10.64 -5.06 13.73
C ILE A 403 11.66 -5.54 14.78
N VAL A 404 11.27 -5.54 16.05
CA VAL A 404 12.12 -6.03 17.14
C VAL A 404 12.47 -7.51 16.94
N ARG A 405 11.49 -8.35 16.62
CA ARG A 405 11.70 -9.79 16.40
C ARG A 405 12.71 -10.05 15.29
N VAL A 406 12.55 -9.42 14.14
CA VAL A 406 13.43 -9.62 12.97
C VAL A 406 14.82 -9.07 13.22
N ALA A 407 14.94 -7.87 13.80
CA ALA A 407 16.23 -7.28 14.12
C ALA A 407 17.03 -8.12 15.14
N SER A 408 16.37 -8.74 16.11
CA SER A 408 17.03 -9.54 17.17
C SER A 408 17.39 -10.96 16.74
N ALA A 409 16.68 -11.56 15.76
CA ALA A 409 16.87 -12.94 15.35
C ALA A 409 18.28 -13.23 14.78
N ARG A 410 18.91 -12.27 14.10
CA ARG A 410 20.29 -12.40 13.60
C ARG A 410 21.36 -12.12 14.66
N GLY A 411 21.03 -11.39 15.73
CA GLY A 411 21.98 -11.12 16.81
C GLY A 411 22.35 -12.36 17.64
N THR A 412 21.41 -13.30 17.75
CA THR A 412 21.60 -14.57 18.50
C THR A 412 22.40 -15.61 17.71
N SER A 413 22.29 -15.66 16.39
CA SER A 413 23.00 -16.65 15.56
C SER A 413 24.51 -16.37 15.41
N ILE A 414 24.97 -15.14 15.67
CA ILE A 414 26.41 -14.79 15.61
C ILE A 414 27.14 -15.22 16.90
N ASN A 415 26.44 -15.31 18.03
CA ASN A 415 27.04 -15.70 19.32
C ASN A 415 27.07 -17.22 19.55
N GLU A 416 26.37 -18.04 18.76
CA GLU A 416 26.41 -19.51 18.90
C GLU A 416 27.45 -20.19 18.01
N THR A 417 28.15 -19.44 17.14
CA THR A 417 29.15 -19.95 16.20
C THR A 417 30.58 -19.39 16.47
N ALA A 418 30.80 -18.72 17.61
CA ALA A 418 32.10 -18.18 18.01
C ALA A 418 32.69 -19.01 19.20
#